data_cd161bd98a166fa8b676b621f9034b87
#
_entry.id   cd161bd98a166fa8b676b621f9034b87
#
_cell.length_a   1.000
_cell.length_b   1.000
_cell.length_c   1.000
_cell.angle_alpha   90.00
_cell.angle_beta   90.00
_cell.angle_gamma   90.00
#
_symmetry.space_group_name_H-M   'P 1'
#
loop_
_entity.id
_entity.type
_entity.pdbx_description
1 polymer ?
#
loop_
_entity_poly.entity_id
_entity_poly.type
_entity_poly.pdbx_seq_one_letter_code
_entity_poly.pdbx_strand_id
1 'polypeptide(L)'
;MKGLFSPESGVGRFLTKFGELVILSILWFVTSLPVFTIGVSTTALYYSTVKSMRMDRGYFFKEYFKSWKENFLRSTFLMVFFIACVLGLLTVLVMQGYTLEDAITDSVKNVFSGKSDAAVRIFIIAGVILFVLIALFCYVFPLVSRFDRKGIYLLLLGFIMMVRFFYYSIAVAVILITMVGLVIRVPLTIMIAPGLWAFLSSFLLEKAFRKYTPEPDPDSDVDAWWMRL
;
A
#
# COMPACT_ATOMS: atom_id res chain seq x y z
N MET A 1 -15.92 -29.50 27.66
CA MET A 1 -16.51 -28.25 27.15
C MET A 1 -15.39 -27.47 26.47
N LYS A 2 -15.31 -27.48 25.15
CA LYS A 2 -14.37 -26.62 24.42
C LYS A 2 -14.92 -25.19 24.52
N GLY A 3 -14.24 -24.34 25.31
CA GLY A 3 -14.69 -22.96 25.54
C GLY A 3 -14.76 -22.18 24.20
N LEU A 4 -15.73 -21.28 24.09
CA LEU A 4 -15.89 -20.36 22.94
C LEU A 4 -14.61 -19.61 22.57
N PHE A 5 -13.67 -19.48 23.49
CA PHE A 5 -12.36 -18.81 23.35
C PHE A 5 -11.18 -19.79 23.14
N SER A 6 -11.42 -21.08 22.89
CA SER A 6 -10.30 -21.97 22.56
C SER A 6 -9.68 -21.57 21.22
N PRO A 7 -8.33 -21.67 21.05
CA PRO A 7 -7.64 -21.36 19.79
C PRO A 7 -8.18 -22.12 18.57
N GLU A 8 -8.85 -23.24 18.81
CA GLU A 8 -9.48 -24.09 17.79
C GLU A 8 -10.88 -23.62 17.39
N SER A 9 -11.53 -22.74 18.19
CA SER A 9 -12.83 -22.18 17.85
C SER A 9 -12.72 -21.10 16.77
N GLY A 10 -13.76 -20.93 15.95
CA GLY A 10 -13.78 -19.87 14.92
C GLY A 10 -13.56 -18.47 15.50
N VAL A 11 -14.11 -18.21 16.69
CA VAL A 11 -13.93 -16.95 17.43
C VAL A 11 -12.49 -16.79 17.92
N GLY A 12 -11.88 -17.85 18.44
CA GLY A 12 -10.49 -17.82 18.88
C GLY A 12 -9.53 -17.52 17.73
N ARG A 13 -9.71 -18.15 16.56
CA ARG A 13 -8.91 -17.87 15.35
C ARG A 13 -9.08 -16.43 14.89
N PHE A 14 -10.30 -15.91 14.88
CA PHE A 14 -10.56 -14.51 14.51
C PHE A 14 -9.84 -13.54 15.44
N LEU A 15 -9.94 -13.74 16.77
CA LEU A 15 -9.27 -12.90 17.77
C LEU A 15 -7.74 -12.95 17.62
N THR A 16 -7.18 -14.12 17.38
CA THR A 16 -5.73 -14.29 17.15
C THR A 16 -5.30 -13.51 15.90
N LYS A 17 -5.99 -13.68 14.77
CA LYS A 17 -5.69 -12.97 13.52
C LYS A 17 -5.86 -11.45 13.66
N PHE A 18 -6.87 -11.02 14.38
CA PHE A 18 -7.07 -9.59 14.67
C PHE A 18 -5.93 -9.02 15.53
N GLY A 19 -5.49 -9.77 16.56
CA GLY A 19 -4.32 -9.40 17.36
C GLY A 19 -3.04 -9.29 16.53
N GLU A 20 -2.77 -10.25 15.64
CA GLU A 20 -1.65 -10.20 14.69
C GLU A 20 -1.70 -8.96 13.82
N LEU A 21 -2.88 -8.59 13.31
CA LEU A 21 -3.09 -7.40 12.47
C LEU A 21 -2.77 -6.11 13.23
N VAL A 22 -3.22 -5.99 14.48
CA VAL A 22 -2.92 -4.85 15.35
C VAL A 22 -1.42 -4.73 15.59
N ILE A 23 -0.76 -5.83 15.95
CA ILE A 23 0.70 -5.83 16.19
C ILE A 23 1.47 -5.45 14.91
N LEU A 24 1.08 -5.99 13.75
CA LEU A 24 1.69 -5.62 12.47
C LEU A 24 1.50 -4.14 12.12
N SER A 25 0.35 -3.56 12.44
CA SER A 25 0.10 -2.14 12.25
C SER A 25 0.98 -1.26 13.15
N ILE A 26 1.15 -1.67 14.41
CA ILE A 26 2.05 -0.99 15.34
C ILE A 26 3.51 -1.09 14.87
N LEU A 27 3.95 -2.27 14.44
CA LEU A 27 5.28 -2.46 13.85
C LEU A 27 5.49 -1.54 12.64
N TRP A 28 4.50 -1.50 11.74
CA TRP A 28 4.54 -0.60 10.59
C TRP A 28 4.67 0.86 11.03
N PHE A 29 3.87 1.30 11.99
CA PHE A 29 3.91 2.66 12.50
C PHE A 29 5.30 3.02 13.07
N VAL A 30 5.85 2.17 13.94
CA VAL A 30 7.16 2.39 14.57
C VAL A 30 8.29 2.41 13.54
N THR A 31 8.29 1.47 12.58
CA THR A 31 9.33 1.39 11.55
C THR A 31 9.17 2.43 10.43
N SER A 32 8.02 3.11 10.35
CA SER A 32 7.73 4.18 9.39
C SER A 32 8.01 5.58 9.95
N LEU A 33 8.44 5.72 11.21
CA LEU A 33 8.77 7.02 11.81
C LEU A 33 9.76 7.83 10.96
N PRO A 34 10.85 7.25 10.41
CA PRO A 34 11.59 7.91 9.36
C PRO A 34 10.80 7.87 8.06
N VAL A 35 10.45 9.01 7.47
CA VAL A 35 9.60 9.11 6.28
C VAL A 35 10.12 8.27 5.10
N PHE A 36 11.43 8.17 4.93
CA PHE A 36 12.05 7.37 3.87
C PHE A 36 11.89 5.86 4.06
N THR A 37 11.56 5.38 5.27
CA THR A 37 11.33 3.96 5.56
C THR A 37 9.86 3.52 5.38
N ILE A 38 8.93 4.44 5.12
CA ILE A 38 7.51 4.10 4.89
C ILE A 38 7.38 3.04 3.79
N GLY A 39 8.16 3.16 2.71
CA GLY A 39 8.14 2.20 1.60
C GLY A 39 8.55 0.80 2.03
N VAL A 40 9.66 0.66 2.76
CA VAL A 40 10.11 -0.65 3.22
C VAL A 40 9.19 -1.24 4.28
N SER A 41 8.65 -0.40 5.18
CA SER A 41 7.67 -0.83 6.18
C SER A 41 6.37 -1.32 5.53
N THR A 42 5.90 -0.65 4.47
CA THR A 42 4.73 -1.07 3.69
C THR A 42 4.98 -2.39 2.95
N THR A 43 6.17 -2.58 2.37
CA THR A 43 6.60 -3.84 1.76
C THR A 43 6.59 -4.98 2.77
N ALA A 44 7.19 -4.76 3.95
CA ALA A 44 7.26 -5.76 5.02
C ALA A 44 5.88 -6.09 5.61
N LEU A 45 5.04 -5.07 5.80
CA LEU A 45 3.66 -5.22 6.25
C LEU A 45 2.86 -6.11 5.29
N TYR A 46 2.90 -5.79 3.99
CA TYR A 46 2.18 -6.58 2.98
C TYR A 46 2.66 -8.03 2.94
N TYR A 47 3.97 -8.25 2.87
CA TYR A 47 4.57 -9.59 2.86
C TYR A 47 4.14 -10.42 4.07
N SER A 48 4.28 -9.86 5.27
CA SER A 48 3.95 -10.51 6.53
C SER A 48 2.45 -10.82 6.62
N THR A 49 1.60 -9.87 6.21
CA THR A 49 0.14 -10.06 6.20
C THR A 49 -0.27 -11.18 5.25
N VAL A 50 0.27 -11.23 4.04
CA VAL A 50 -0.08 -12.28 3.09
C VAL A 50 0.43 -13.63 3.55
N LYS A 51 1.69 -13.74 3.98
CA LYS A 51 2.33 -15.00 4.35
C LYS A 51 1.79 -15.57 5.66
N SER A 52 1.67 -14.76 6.71
CA SER A 52 1.24 -15.21 8.04
C SER A 52 -0.29 -15.27 8.15
N MET A 53 -0.99 -14.19 7.77
CA MET A 53 -2.44 -14.13 8.02
C MET A 53 -3.27 -14.91 7.00
N ARG A 54 -2.93 -14.86 5.70
CA ARG A 54 -3.70 -15.55 4.67
C ARG A 54 -3.31 -17.01 4.49
N MET A 55 -2.02 -17.32 4.67
CA MET A 55 -1.48 -18.66 4.40
C MET A 55 -1.18 -19.47 5.65
N ASP A 56 -1.33 -18.88 6.84
CA ASP A 56 -0.99 -19.52 8.12
C ASP A 56 0.46 -20.06 8.18
N ARG A 57 1.41 -19.36 7.50
CA ARG A 57 2.80 -19.79 7.40
C ARG A 57 3.74 -18.80 8.07
N GLY A 58 4.53 -19.31 9.00
CA GLY A 58 5.55 -18.56 9.72
C GLY A 58 4.98 -17.64 10.80
N TYR A 59 5.88 -17.07 11.57
CA TYR A 59 5.53 -16.09 12.61
C TYR A 59 5.54 -14.70 11.99
N PHE A 60 4.44 -13.97 12.06
CA PHE A 60 4.25 -12.64 11.48
C PHE A 60 5.40 -11.67 11.82
N PHE A 61 5.89 -11.69 13.05
CA PHE A 61 7.00 -10.84 13.52
C PHE A 61 8.31 -11.14 12.79
N LYS A 62 8.67 -12.44 12.70
CA LYS A 62 9.89 -12.90 12.01
C LYS A 62 9.83 -12.57 10.51
N GLU A 63 8.69 -12.81 9.89
CA GLU A 63 8.49 -12.55 8.46
C GLU A 63 8.52 -11.05 8.15
N TYR A 64 7.99 -10.21 9.05
CA TYR A 64 8.05 -8.76 8.92
C TYR A 64 9.50 -8.26 8.88
N PHE A 65 10.30 -8.58 9.89
CA PHE A 65 11.69 -8.13 9.96
C PHE A 65 12.59 -8.76 8.89
N LYS A 66 12.29 -9.99 8.47
CA LYS A 66 12.98 -10.62 7.34
C LYS A 66 12.76 -9.80 6.08
N SER A 67 11.53 -9.56 5.70
CA SER A 67 11.18 -8.77 4.50
C SER A 67 11.70 -7.33 4.60
N TRP A 68 11.62 -6.71 5.81
CA TRP A 68 12.12 -5.36 6.05
C TRP A 68 13.61 -5.24 5.77
N LYS A 69 14.43 -6.19 6.23
CA LYS A 69 15.90 -6.20 5.99
C LYS A 69 16.24 -6.51 4.53
N GLU A 70 15.62 -7.50 3.94
CA GLU A 70 15.90 -7.96 2.57
C GLU A 70 15.54 -6.89 1.52
N ASN A 71 14.48 -6.14 1.75
CA ASN A 71 13.98 -5.15 0.79
C ASN A 71 14.35 -3.70 1.14
N PHE A 72 15.17 -3.47 2.19
CA PHE A 72 15.45 -2.14 2.70
C PHE A 72 15.93 -1.17 1.63
N LEU A 73 17.01 -1.49 0.93
CA LEU A 73 17.61 -0.59 -0.06
C LEU A 73 16.69 -0.33 -1.26
N ARG A 74 16.03 -1.36 -1.76
CA ARG A 74 15.14 -1.23 -2.94
C ARG A 74 13.92 -0.38 -2.62
N SER A 75 13.24 -0.69 -1.52
CA SER A 75 12.04 0.04 -1.11
C SER A 75 12.35 1.48 -0.72
N THR A 76 13.50 1.72 -0.06
CA THR A 76 13.93 3.08 0.30
C THR A 76 14.22 3.90 -0.94
N PHE A 77 14.94 3.34 -1.93
CA PHE A 77 15.19 4.04 -3.20
C PHE A 77 13.89 4.42 -3.92
N LEU A 78 12.95 3.48 -3.99
CA LEU A 78 11.62 3.73 -4.58
C LEU A 78 10.84 4.79 -3.79
N MET A 79 10.92 4.76 -2.45
CA MET A 79 10.26 5.76 -1.60
C MET A 79 10.82 7.16 -1.83
N VAL A 80 12.15 7.31 -1.92
CA VAL A 80 12.81 8.59 -2.25
C VAL A 80 12.32 9.11 -3.60
N PHE A 81 12.18 8.24 -4.61
CA PHE A 81 11.60 8.61 -5.90
C PHE A 81 10.16 9.13 -5.76
N PHE A 82 9.29 8.44 -5.02
CA PHE A 82 7.92 8.91 -4.77
C PHE A 82 7.89 10.26 -4.02
N ILE A 83 8.73 10.41 -2.99
CA ILE A 83 8.85 11.69 -2.26
C ILE A 83 9.27 12.81 -3.21
N ALA A 84 10.26 12.59 -4.07
CA ALA A 84 10.71 13.58 -5.05
C ALA A 84 9.60 13.97 -6.03
N CYS A 85 8.81 13.00 -6.52
CA CYS A 85 7.65 13.28 -7.38
C CYS A 85 6.58 14.12 -6.67
N VAL A 86 6.24 13.78 -5.44
CA VAL A 86 5.25 14.54 -4.65
C VAL A 86 5.75 15.95 -4.34
N LEU A 87 7.01 16.10 -3.92
CA LEU A 87 7.61 17.41 -3.67
C LEU A 87 7.67 18.25 -4.95
N GLY A 88 8.02 17.67 -6.08
CA GLY A 88 7.99 18.35 -7.37
C GLY A 88 6.60 18.84 -7.73
N LEU A 89 5.57 18.02 -7.53
CA LEU A 89 4.18 18.41 -7.75
C LEU A 89 3.75 19.58 -6.84
N LEU A 90 4.09 19.50 -5.55
CA LEU A 90 3.81 20.57 -4.58
C LEU A 90 4.53 21.86 -4.93
N THR A 91 5.79 21.79 -5.36
CA THR A 91 6.56 22.98 -5.79
C THR A 91 5.89 23.67 -6.96
N VAL A 92 5.41 22.92 -7.96
CA VAL A 92 4.68 23.48 -9.10
C VAL A 92 3.41 24.19 -8.64
N LEU A 93 2.64 23.61 -7.72
CA LEU A 93 1.42 24.23 -7.19
C LEU A 93 1.72 25.52 -6.42
N VAL A 94 2.75 25.51 -5.57
CA VAL A 94 3.15 26.70 -4.78
C VAL A 94 3.67 27.82 -5.68
N MET A 95 4.45 27.50 -6.72
CA MET A 95 4.94 28.51 -7.69
C MET A 95 3.81 29.20 -8.46
N GLN A 96 2.65 28.58 -8.58
CA GLN A 96 1.45 29.17 -9.19
C GLN A 96 0.69 30.09 -8.21
N GLY A 97 1.20 30.29 -7.00
CA GLY A 97 0.58 31.14 -5.97
C GLY A 97 -0.62 30.50 -5.25
N TYR A 98 -0.80 29.17 -5.41
CA TYR A 98 -1.86 28.48 -4.69
C TYR A 98 -1.35 28.02 -3.32
N THR A 99 -1.99 28.49 -2.24
CA THR A 99 -1.91 27.79 -0.96
C THR A 99 -2.75 26.51 -1.05
N LEU A 100 -2.37 25.48 -0.32
CA LEU A 100 -3.15 24.22 -0.33
C LEU A 100 -4.61 24.42 0.06
N GLU A 101 -4.90 25.41 0.88
CA GLU A 101 -6.24 25.74 1.37
C GLU A 101 -7.09 26.46 0.30
N ASP A 102 -6.51 27.46 -0.39
CA ASP A 102 -7.16 28.15 -1.52
C ASP A 102 -7.36 27.19 -2.71
N ALA A 103 -6.36 26.35 -2.96
CA ALA A 103 -6.38 25.37 -4.03
C ALA A 103 -7.53 24.36 -3.88
N ILE A 104 -7.82 23.88 -2.68
CA ILE A 104 -8.91 22.91 -2.42
C ILE A 104 -10.27 23.64 -2.46
N THR A 105 -10.39 24.78 -1.80
CA THR A 105 -11.67 25.46 -1.58
C THR A 105 -12.19 26.13 -2.84
N ASP A 106 -11.33 26.87 -3.55
CA ASP A 106 -11.71 27.59 -4.75
C ASP A 106 -11.83 26.68 -5.98
N SER A 107 -10.98 25.63 -6.08
CA SER A 107 -11.08 24.68 -7.17
C SER A 107 -12.34 23.85 -7.10
N VAL A 108 -12.77 23.41 -5.93
CA VAL A 108 -14.04 22.70 -5.74
C VAL A 108 -15.21 23.61 -6.13
N LYS A 109 -15.25 24.86 -5.66
CA LYS A 109 -16.30 25.82 -6.01
C LYS A 109 -16.33 26.12 -7.52
N ASN A 110 -15.18 26.31 -8.14
CA ASN A 110 -15.08 26.67 -9.57
C ASN A 110 -15.41 25.49 -10.49
N VAL A 111 -15.06 24.26 -10.12
CA VAL A 111 -15.49 23.04 -10.83
C VAL A 111 -17.01 22.94 -10.82
N PHE A 112 -17.66 23.17 -9.68
CA PHE A 112 -19.12 23.13 -9.56
C PHE A 112 -19.80 24.32 -10.24
N SER A 113 -19.14 25.48 -10.37
CA SER A 113 -19.70 26.69 -11.03
C SER A 113 -19.48 26.73 -12.54
N GLY A 114 -18.80 25.73 -13.13
CA GLY A 114 -18.56 25.64 -14.57
C GLY A 114 -17.59 26.68 -15.12
N LYS A 115 -16.86 27.42 -14.27
CA LYS A 115 -15.83 28.37 -14.69
C LYS A 115 -14.53 27.63 -14.99
N SER A 116 -14.16 27.62 -16.27
CA SER A 116 -12.93 26.98 -16.77
C SER A 116 -11.73 27.92 -16.67
N ASP A 117 -11.31 28.27 -15.47
CA ASP A 117 -10.10 29.05 -15.26
C ASP A 117 -8.83 28.19 -15.39
N ALA A 118 -7.69 28.80 -15.76
CA ALA A 118 -6.41 28.11 -15.86
C ALA A 118 -6.04 27.37 -14.57
N ALA A 119 -6.38 27.96 -13.43
CA ALA A 119 -6.23 27.40 -12.10
C ALA A 119 -6.93 26.03 -11.93
N VAL A 120 -8.18 25.94 -12.33
CA VAL A 120 -8.98 24.69 -12.24
C VAL A 120 -8.34 23.58 -13.08
N ARG A 121 -7.84 23.91 -14.29
CA ARG A 121 -7.16 22.92 -15.13
C ARG A 121 -5.89 22.39 -14.49
N ILE A 122 -5.06 23.26 -13.93
CA ILE A 122 -3.82 22.87 -13.24
C ILE A 122 -4.16 21.96 -12.05
N PHE A 123 -5.20 22.28 -11.31
CA PHE A 123 -5.62 21.52 -10.14
C PHE A 123 -6.15 20.12 -10.51
N ILE A 124 -6.93 20.02 -11.59
CA ILE A 124 -7.40 18.73 -12.10
C ILE A 124 -6.21 17.88 -12.55
N ILE A 125 -5.26 18.46 -13.29
CA ILE A 125 -4.05 17.75 -13.75
C ILE A 125 -3.22 17.25 -12.55
N ALA A 126 -3.01 18.13 -11.56
CA ALA A 126 -2.29 17.76 -10.34
C ALA A 126 -2.99 16.64 -9.56
N GLY A 127 -4.32 16.68 -9.46
CA GLY A 127 -5.14 15.63 -8.84
C GLY A 127 -5.02 14.29 -9.57
N VAL A 128 -5.03 14.31 -10.90
CA VAL A 128 -4.84 13.10 -11.71
C VAL A 128 -3.43 12.51 -11.50
N ILE A 129 -2.39 13.36 -11.50
CA ILE A 129 -1.01 12.92 -11.25
C ILE A 129 -0.89 12.32 -9.85
N LEU A 130 -1.44 12.98 -8.85
CA LEU A 130 -1.44 12.50 -7.46
C LEU A 130 -2.15 11.14 -7.34
N PHE A 131 -3.31 10.99 -7.99
CA PHE A 131 -4.04 9.72 -8.02
C PHE A 131 -3.22 8.60 -8.66
N VAL A 132 -2.53 8.87 -9.78
CA VAL A 132 -1.63 7.92 -10.43
C VAL A 132 -0.46 7.54 -9.51
N LEU A 133 0.14 8.51 -8.81
CA LEU A 133 1.20 8.25 -7.85
C LEU A 133 0.71 7.38 -6.68
N ILE A 134 -0.46 7.65 -6.12
CA ILE A 134 -1.06 6.84 -5.05
C ILE A 134 -1.34 5.41 -5.54
N ALA A 135 -1.96 5.27 -6.71
CA ALA A 135 -2.23 3.96 -7.28
C ALA A 135 -0.95 3.18 -7.55
N LEU A 136 0.08 3.83 -8.11
CA LEU A 136 1.38 3.22 -8.36
C LEU A 136 2.07 2.81 -7.05
N PHE A 137 2.01 3.63 -6.00
CA PHE A 137 2.47 3.30 -4.66
C PHE A 137 1.83 2.00 -4.15
N CYS A 138 0.50 1.87 -4.28
CA CYS A 138 -0.24 0.69 -3.86
C CYS A 138 0.16 -0.60 -4.58
N TYR A 139 0.74 -0.53 -5.79
CA TYR A 139 1.23 -1.70 -6.53
C TYR A 139 2.70 -1.97 -6.28
N VAL A 140 3.55 -0.93 -6.31
CA VAL A 140 5.00 -1.08 -6.32
C VAL A 140 5.52 -1.73 -5.04
N PHE A 141 5.07 -1.29 -3.85
CA PHE A 141 5.57 -1.86 -2.60
C PHE A 141 5.14 -3.31 -2.36
N PRO A 142 3.90 -3.73 -2.63
CA PRO A 142 3.55 -5.14 -2.69
C PRO A 142 4.35 -5.95 -3.73
N LEU A 143 4.67 -5.39 -4.90
CA LEU A 143 5.50 -6.05 -5.91
C LEU A 143 6.93 -6.27 -5.44
N VAL A 144 7.53 -5.29 -4.72
CA VAL A 144 8.88 -5.44 -4.13
C VAL A 144 8.94 -6.65 -3.20
N SER A 145 7.86 -6.88 -2.42
CA SER A 145 7.81 -8.02 -1.49
C SER A 145 7.79 -9.39 -2.18
N ARG A 146 7.43 -9.42 -3.46
CA ARG A 146 7.18 -10.66 -4.20
C ARG A 146 8.22 -10.96 -5.27
N PHE A 147 8.75 -9.93 -5.92
CA PHE A 147 9.65 -10.08 -7.06
C PHE A 147 11.04 -9.55 -6.72
N ASP A 148 12.05 -10.44 -6.84
CA ASP A 148 13.46 -10.07 -6.67
C ASP A 148 14.03 -9.47 -7.97
N ARG A 149 13.57 -8.24 -8.31
CA ARG A 149 13.98 -7.52 -9.52
C ARG A 149 14.46 -6.10 -9.18
N LYS A 150 15.16 -5.46 -10.13
CA LYS A 150 15.63 -4.08 -9.98
C LYS A 150 14.44 -3.12 -9.80
N GLY A 151 14.60 -2.06 -8.99
CA GLY A 151 13.53 -1.12 -8.64
C GLY A 151 12.84 -0.47 -9.86
N ILE A 152 13.60 -0.10 -10.91
CA ILE A 152 13.06 0.47 -12.15
C ILE A 152 12.12 -0.52 -12.86
N TYR A 153 12.49 -1.80 -12.90
CA TYR A 153 11.64 -2.84 -13.48
C TYR A 153 10.32 -2.99 -12.70
N LEU A 154 10.38 -2.89 -11.37
CA LEU A 154 9.20 -2.98 -10.51
C LEU A 154 8.28 -1.75 -10.66
N LEU A 155 8.83 -0.55 -10.90
CA LEU A 155 8.05 0.63 -11.27
C LEU A 155 7.31 0.42 -12.58
N LEU A 156 8.01 -0.04 -13.62
CA LEU A 156 7.41 -0.30 -14.93
C LEU A 156 6.33 -1.39 -14.85
N LEU A 157 6.62 -2.49 -14.15
CA LEU A 157 5.68 -3.58 -13.95
C LEU A 157 4.45 -3.12 -13.15
N GLY A 158 4.65 -2.32 -12.10
CA GLY A 158 3.58 -1.72 -11.31
C GLY A 158 2.68 -0.81 -12.16
N PHE A 159 3.29 0.00 -13.04
CA PHE A 159 2.54 0.86 -13.97
C PHE A 159 1.72 0.03 -14.97
N ILE A 160 2.31 -0.99 -15.58
CA ILE A 160 1.61 -1.90 -16.52
C ILE A 160 0.44 -2.58 -15.81
N MET A 161 0.64 -3.08 -14.58
CA MET A 161 -0.41 -3.72 -13.81
C MET A 161 -1.51 -2.74 -13.41
N MET A 162 -1.16 -1.52 -13.00
CA MET A 162 -2.09 -0.47 -12.65
C MET A 162 -3.04 -0.15 -13.81
N VAL A 163 -2.52 -0.03 -15.04
CA VAL A 163 -3.32 0.25 -16.23
C VAL A 163 -4.16 -0.96 -16.63
N ARG A 164 -3.57 -2.15 -16.64
CA ARG A 164 -4.26 -3.38 -17.06
C ARG A 164 -5.37 -3.82 -16.12
N PHE A 165 -5.19 -3.59 -14.82
CA PHE A 165 -6.15 -3.92 -13.77
C PHE A 165 -6.77 -2.66 -13.16
N PHE A 166 -7.16 -1.71 -14.00
CA PHE A 166 -7.66 -0.39 -13.61
C PHE A 166 -8.76 -0.45 -12.53
N TYR A 167 -9.69 -1.39 -12.62
CA TYR A 167 -10.75 -1.55 -11.60
C TYR A 167 -10.20 -1.91 -10.21
N TYR A 168 -9.20 -2.79 -10.16
CA TYR A 168 -8.54 -3.12 -8.89
C TYR A 168 -7.72 -1.95 -8.36
N SER A 169 -7.13 -1.16 -9.26
CA SER A 169 -6.37 0.05 -8.90
C SER A 169 -7.25 1.07 -8.20
N ILE A 170 -8.43 1.34 -8.75
CA ILE A 170 -9.42 2.23 -8.12
C ILE A 170 -9.83 1.66 -6.75
N ALA A 171 -10.18 0.38 -6.68
CA ALA A 171 -10.62 -0.22 -5.42
C ALA A 171 -9.56 -0.12 -4.32
N VAL A 172 -8.29 -0.46 -4.62
CA VAL A 172 -7.18 -0.39 -3.65
C VAL A 172 -6.87 1.05 -3.25
N ALA A 173 -6.92 2.00 -4.19
CA ALA A 173 -6.73 3.42 -3.89
C ALA A 173 -7.86 3.96 -3.01
N VAL A 174 -9.12 3.60 -3.28
CA VAL A 174 -10.27 3.99 -2.45
C VAL A 174 -10.12 3.42 -1.04
N ILE A 175 -9.73 2.15 -0.88
CA ILE A 175 -9.48 1.55 0.43
C ILE A 175 -8.40 2.36 1.17
N LEU A 176 -7.29 2.71 0.50
CA LEU A 176 -6.21 3.49 1.11
C LEU A 176 -6.70 4.88 1.55
N ILE A 177 -7.37 5.61 0.66
CA ILE A 177 -7.90 6.96 0.95
C ILE A 177 -8.88 6.90 2.11
N THR A 178 -9.76 5.90 2.14
CA THR A 178 -10.72 5.71 3.24
C THR A 178 -10.00 5.45 4.57
N MET A 179 -8.96 4.60 4.58
CA MET A 179 -8.16 4.32 5.78
C MET A 179 -7.40 5.56 6.27
N VAL A 180 -6.79 6.33 5.36
CA VAL A 180 -6.13 7.60 5.69
C VAL A 180 -7.14 8.61 6.26
N GLY A 181 -8.31 8.77 5.63
CA GLY A 181 -9.38 9.63 6.12
C GLY A 181 -9.88 9.23 7.51
N LEU A 182 -9.95 7.92 7.78
CA LEU A 182 -10.34 7.39 9.09
C LEU A 182 -9.27 7.74 10.16
N VAL A 183 -7.99 7.61 9.84
CA VAL A 183 -6.88 7.96 10.74
C VAL A 183 -6.88 9.45 11.06
N ILE A 184 -7.15 10.31 10.08
CA ILE A 184 -7.25 11.77 10.30
C ILE A 184 -8.40 12.11 11.26
N ARG A 185 -9.54 11.42 11.14
CA ARG A 185 -10.73 11.65 12.01
C ARG A 185 -10.56 11.06 13.41
N VAL A 186 -10.00 9.88 13.48
CA VAL A 186 -9.80 9.11 14.71
C VAL A 186 -8.36 8.58 14.76
N PRO A 187 -7.38 9.34 15.32
CA PRO A 187 -5.97 8.98 15.26
C PRO A 187 -5.64 7.59 15.83
N LEU A 188 -6.44 7.10 16.79
CA LEU A 188 -6.25 5.77 17.37
C LEU A 188 -6.37 4.64 16.34
N THR A 189 -7.08 4.86 15.24
CA THR A 189 -7.25 3.86 14.17
C THR A 189 -5.96 3.56 13.40
N ILE A 190 -4.89 4.36 13.56
CA ILE A 190 -3.57 4.07 12.99
C ILE A 190 -3.01 2.71 13.48
N MET A 191 -3.45 2.25 14.65
CA MET A 191 -3.06 0.96 15.19
C MET A 191 -3.67 -0.23 14.43
N ILE A 192 -4.66 0.01 13.55
CA ILE A 192 -5.37 -1.07 12.83
C ILE A 192 -5.37 -0.81 11.33
N ALA A 193 -5.47 0.45 10.90
CA ALA A 193 -5.68 0.83 9.52
C ALA A 193 -4.60 0.31 8.54
N PRO A 194 -3.29 0.37 8.83
CA PRO A 194 -2.26 -0.12 7.91
C PRO A 194 -2.37 -1.63 7.66
N GLY A 195 -2.56 -2.41 8.72
CA GLY A 195 -2.72 -3.87 8.62
C GLY A 195 -3.99 -4.24 7.89
N LEU A 196 -5.10 -3.55 8.18
CA LEU A 196 -6.38 -3.77 7.51
C LEU A 196 -6.29 -3.42 6.01
N TRP A 197 -5.62 -2.31 5.65
CA TRP A 197 -5.34 -1.99 4.25
C TRP A 197 -4.52 -3.09 3.57
N ALA A 198 -3.44 -3.56 4.19
CA ALA A 198 -2.61 -4.63 3.63
C ALA A 198 -3.41 -5.93 3.45
N PHE A 199 -4.25 -6.27 4.41
CA PHE A 199 -5.10 -7.46 4.36
C PHE A 199 -6.15 -7.36 3.25
N LEU A 200 -6.93 -6.27 3.18
CA LEU A 200 -7.98 -6.08 2.19
C LEU A 200 -7.41 -5.96 0.77
N SER A 201 -6.34 -5.16 0.59
CA SER A 201 -5.69 -4.99 -0.71
C SER A 201 -5.09 -6.29 -1.23
N SER A 202 -4.64 -7.18 -0.34
CA SER A 202 -4.06 -8.46 -0.75
C SER A 202 -5.01 -9.35 -1.55
N PHE A 203 -6.33 -9.29 -1.29
CA PHE A 203 -7.30 -10.07 -2.07
C PHE A 203 -7.39 -9.64 -3.54
N LEU A 204 -7.21 -8.35 -3.78
CA LEU A 204 -7.28 -7.77 -5.12
C LEU A 204 -5.93 -7.88 -5.84
N LEU A 205 -4.85 -7.50 -5.15
CA LEU A 205 -3.51 -7.48 -5.71
C LEU A 205 -2.98 -8.88 -6.04
N GLU A 206 -3.24 -9.88 -5.18
CA GLU A 206 -2.80 -11.23 -5.45
C GLU A 206 -3.47 -11.85 -6.69
N LYS A 207 -4.72 -11.49 -6.98
CA LYS A 207 -5.37 -11.89 -8.25
C LYS A 207 -4.66 -11.30 -9.47
N ALA A 208 -4.19 -10.05 -9.36
CA ALA A 208 -3.42 -9.40 -10.43
C ALA A 208 -2.02 -10.03 -10.56
N PHE A 209 -1.35 -10.29 -9.45
CA PHE A 209 0.03 -10.81 -9.43
C PHE A 209 0.13 -12.24 -9.96
N ARG A 210 -0.83 -13.11 -9.67
CA ARG A 210 -0.86 -14.50 -10.19
C ARG A 210 -0.71 -14.57 -11.70
N LYS A 211 -1.24 -13.61 -12.43
CA LYS A 211 -1.18 -13.59 -13.91
C LYS A 211 0.24 -13.29 -14.44
N TYR A 212 1.10 -12.70 -13.64
CA TYR A 212 2.48 -12.30 -14.00
C TYR A 212 3.55 -13.09 -13.26
N THR A 213 3.15 -13.99 -12.37
CA THR A 213 4.09 -14.85 -11.67
C THR A 213 4.35 -16.07 -12.53
N PRO A 214 5.61 -16.33 -12.94
CA PRO A 214 5.95 -17.56 -13.64
C PRO A 214 5.65 -18.77 -12.74
N GLU A 215 5.27 -19.88 -13.35
CA GLU A 215 5.17 -21.16 -12.62
C GLU A 215 6.54 -21.50 -12.04
N PRO A 216 6.61 -21.93 -10.76
CA PRO A 216 7.90 -22.33 -10.18
C PRO A 216 8.42 -23.54 -10.91
N ASP A 217 9.71 -23.55 -11.11
CA ASP A 217 10.43 -24.71 -11.55
C ASP A 217 10.22 -25.86 -10.55
N PRO A 218 9.69 -27.02 -10.95
CA PRO A 218 9.43 -28.14 -10.05
C PRO A 218 10.69 -28.61 -9.29
N ASP A 219 11.88 -28.34 -9.83
CA ASP A 219 13.18 -28.68 -9.23
C ASP A 219 13.77 -27.55 -8.36
N SER A 220 13.08 -26.42 -8.20
CA SER A 220 13.57 -25.33 -7.36
C SER A 220 13.14 -25.49 -5.90
N ASP A 221 14.11 -25.42 -4.97
CA ASP A 221 13.88 -25.35 -3.52
C ASP A 221 13.20 -24.03 -3.06
N VAL A 222 12.73 -23.22 -4.01
CA VAL A 222 12.05 -21.97 -3.72
C VAL A 222 10.66 -22.25 -3.19
N ASP A 223 10.42 -21.93 -1.92
CA ASP A 223 9.11 -22.02 -1.29
C ASP A 223 8.12 -21.05 -1.99
N ALA A 224 7.53 -21.55 -3.08
CA ALA A 224 6.58 -20.82 -3.90
C ALA A 224 5.23 -20.66 -3.17
N TRP A 225 5.27 -20.09 -1.97
CA TRP A 225 4.12 -19.90 -1.10
C TRP A 225 2.95 -19.15 -1.76
N TRP A 226 3.25 -18.29 -2.74
CA TRP A 226 2.26 -17.51 -3.48
C TRP A 226 1.38 -18.31 -4.44
N MET A 227 1.73 -19.55 -4.77
CA MET A 227 0.93 -20.41 -5.64
C MET A 227 -0.31 -20.97 -4.97
N ARG A 228 -0.33 -20.97 -3.65
CA ARG A 228 -1.41 -21.56 -2.85
C ARG A 228 -2.48 -20.54 -2.44
N LEU A 229 -2.42 -19.32 -3.01
CA LEU A 229 -3.42 -18.28 -2.88
C LEU A 229 -4.50 -18.42 -3.94
#